data_9b19b4c8620d69e92a0464f26e39cd3e
#
_entry.id   9b19b4c8620d69e92a0464f26e39cd3e
#
_cell.length_a   1.000
_cell.length_b   1.000
_cell.length_c   1.000
_cell.angle_alpha   90.00
_cell.angle_beta   90.00
_cell.angle_gamma   90.00
#
_symmetry.space_group_name_H-M   'P 1'
#
loop_
_entity.id
_entity.type
_entity.pdbx_description
1 polymer ?
#
loop_
_entity_poly.entity_id
_entity_poly.type
_entity_poly.pdbx_seq_one_letter_code
_entity_poly.pdbx_strand_id
1 'polypeptide(L)'
;YSILDARIHTSRDAHALDTFQVISPRLAGQYDNARALACLETHMQAALQQALDADSPLPAVQRGRLSRRAKSFPMEPHIQLDAEEKNARWRLTIHASDRPGLLYQIARTLTQHGISVQLAKISTMGERVEDTFLIEGEALQRPQLRDQLQQDLFAVIASA
;
A
#
# COMPACT_ATOMS: atom_id res chain seq x y z
N TYR A 1 1.33 -5.04 -12.86
CA TYR A 1 2.57 -5.17 -12.10
C TYR A 1 2.26 -5.67 -10.71
N SER A 2 3.10 -6.58 -10.17
CA SER A 2 3.09 -6.98 -8.76
C SER A 2 4.28 -6.35 -8.05
N ILE A 3 4.05 -5.80 -6.88
CA ILE A 3 5.10 -5.21 -6.04
C ILE A 3 5.62 -6.30 -5.13
N LEU A 4 6.92 -6.60 -5.21
CA LEU A 4 7.59 -7.58 -4.34
C LEU A 4 8.15 -6.94 -3.08
N ASP A 5 8.73 -5.76 -3.24
CA ASP A 5 9.30 -4.96 -2.16
C ASP A 5 9.09 -3.49 -2.49
N ALA A 6 8.80 -2.69 -1.49
CA ALA A 6 8.79 -1.25 -1.63
C ALA A 6 9.29 -0.58 -0.34
N ARG A 7 10.00 0.52 -0.52
CA ARG A 7 10.42 1.41 0.56
C ARG A 7 9.98 2.81 0.23
N ILE A 8 9.17 3.36 1.11
CA ILE A 8 8.64 4.71 1.02
C ILE A 8 9.27 5.52 2.14
N HIS A 9 9.78 6.68 1.81
CA HIS A 9 10.35 7.60 2.77
C HIS A 9 9.92 9.02 2.45
N THR A 10 9.21 9.65 3.38
CA THR A 10 8.83 11.05 3.28
C THR A 10 9.73 11.88 4.18
N SER A 11 10.42 12.84 3.59
CA SER A 11 11.29 13.77 4.31
C SER A 11 10.49 14.86 5.04
N ARG A 12 11.14 15.60 5.94
CA ARG A 12 10.48 16.65 6.74
C ARG A 12 9.97 17.83 5.91
N ASP A 13 10.53 18.06 4.75
CA ASP A 13 10.14 19.07 3.76
C ASP A 13 9.13 18.55 2.73
N ALA A 14 8.45 17.46 3.06
CA ALA A 14 7.40 16.83 2.27
C ALA A 14 7.85 16.29 0.88
N HIS A 15 9.14 16.02 0.71
CA HIS A 15 9.61 15.27 -0.46
C HIS A 15 9.54 13.77 -0.18
N ALA A 16 9.03 13.01 -1.14
CA ALA A 16 8.99 11.55 -1.07
C ALA A 16 10.10 10.94 -1.94
N LEU A 17 10.79 9.95 -1.38
CA LEU A 17 11.73 9.09 -2.10
C LEU A 17 11.24 7.65 -1.97
N ASP A 18 10.71 7.12 -3.07
CA ASP A 18 10.10 5.81 -3.09
C ASP A 18 10.88 4.86 -4.01
N THR A 19 11.16 3.68 -3.49
CA THR A 19 11.82 2.61 -4.24
C THR A 19 10.89 1.42 -4.33
N PHE A 20 10.65 0.90 -5.53
CA PHE A 20 9.80 -0.25 -5.77
C PHE A 20 10.55 -1.33 -6.53
N GLN A 21 10.45 -2.57 -6.05
CA GLN A 21 10.80 -3.76 -6.82
C GLN A 21 9.52 -4.37 -7.37
N VAL A 22 9.41 -4.37 -8.70
CA VAL A 22 8.18 -4.82 -9.36
C VAL A 22 8.46 -5.94 -10.36
N ILE A 23 7.49 -6.82 -10.52
CA ILE A 23 7.46 -7.82 -11.61
C ILE A 23 6.24 -7.59 -12.49
N SER A 24 6.42 -7.83 -13.78
CA SER A 24 5.32 -7.83 -14.73
C SER A 24 5.11 -9.23 -15.29
N PRO A 25 3.96 -9.86 -15.01
CA PRO A 25 3.65 -11.18 -15.57
C PRO A 25 3.57 -11.19 -17.11
N ARG A 26 3.27 -10.03 -17.70
CA ARG A 26 3.16 -9.88 -19.17
C ARG A 26 4.51 -9.78 -19.88
N LEU A 27 5.59 -9.53 -19.14
CA LEU A 27 6.94 -9.35 -19.67
C LEU A 27 7.84 -10.57 -19.39
N ALA A 28 7.34 -11.58 -18.69
CA ALA A 28 8.04 -12.84 -18.48
C ALA A 28 8.26 -13.52 -19.84
N GLY A 29 9.49 -13.43 -20.36
CA GLY A 29 9.88 -13.99 -21.67
C GLY A 29 10.16 -12.97 -22.77
N GLN A 30 9.92 -11.69 -22.59
CA GLN A 30 10.36 -10.64 -23.51
C GLN A 30 11.67 -10.01 -22.98
N TYR A 31 12.73 -10.13 -23.75
CA TYR A 31 14.08 -9.66 -23.39
C TYR A 31 14.26 -8.14 -23.49
N ASP A 32 13.20 -7.35 -23.77
CA ASP A 32 13.30 -5.89 -23.89
C ASP A 32 12.87 -5.19 -22.59
N ASN A 33 13.71 -5.31 -21.58
CA ASN A 33 13.53 -4.64 -20.28
C ASN A 33 13.50 -3.11 -20.44
N ALA A 34 14.22 -2.54 -21.40
CA ALA A 34 14.30 -1.08 -21.59
C ALA A 34 12.95 -0.52 -22.05
N ARG A 35 12.28 -1.17 -22.97
CA ARG A 35 10.94 -0.77 -23.45
C ARG A 35 9.88 -0.93 -22.35
N ALA A 36 10.00 -1.97 -21.56
CA ALA A 36 9.10 -2.21 -20.43
C ALA A 36 9.23 -1.13 -19.35
N LEU A 37 10.47 -0.75 -19.02
CA LEU A 37 10.76 0.33 -18.08
C LEU A 37 10.25 1.67 -18.59
N ALA A 38 10.49 2.02 -19.84
CA ALA A 38 10.00 3.26 -20.45
C ALA A 38 8.45 3.34 -20.44
N CYS A 39 7.77 2.23 -20.68
CA CYS A 39 6.31 2.15 -20.60
C CYS A 39 5.82 2.35 -19.17
N LEU A 40 6.48 1.72 -18.18
CA LEU A 40 6.15 1.88 -16.78
C LEU A 40 6.36 3.32 -16.32
N GLU A 41 7.50 3.92 -16.67
CA GLU A 41 7.82 5.31 -16.36
C GLU A 41 6.76 6.28 -16.91
N THR A 42 6.39 6.12 -18.19
CA THR A 42 5.34 6.93 -18.81
C THR A 42 4.00 6.81 -18.07
N HIS A 43 3.60 5.59 -17.70
CA HIS A 43 2.36 5.37 -16.95
C HIS A 43 2.42 5.97 -15.53
N MET A 44 3.56 5.84 -14.86
CA MET A 44 3.74 6.43 -13.53
C MET A 44 3.70 7.95 -13.57
N GLN A 45 4.38 8.57 -14.54
CA GLN A 45 4.35 10.03 -14.72
C GLN A 45 2.93 10.53 -14.98
N ALA A 46 2.18 9.87 -15.86
CA ALA A 46 0.79 10.22 -16.16
C ALA A 46 -0.10 10.09 -14.91
N ALA A 47 0.05 9.01 -14.13
CA ALA A 47 -0.72 8.78 -12.91
C ALA A 47 -0.38 9.81 -11.82
N LEU A 48 0.89 10.16 -11.65
CA LEU A 48 1.32 11.20 -10.71
C LEU A 48 0.78 12.57 -11.11
N GLN A 49 0.85 12.93 -12.40
CA GLN A 49 0.30 14.18 -12.92
C GLN A 49 -1.20 14.27 -12.64
N GLN A 50 -1.95 13.19 -12.88
CA GLN A 50 -3.36 13.11 -12.57
C GLN A 50 -3.66 13.21 -11.07
N ALA A 51 -2.82 12.62 -10.21
CA ALA A 51 -2.98 12.68 -8.76
C ALA A 51 -2.67 14.06 -8.17
N LEU A 52 -1.83 14.86 -8.84
CA LEU A 52 -1.54 16.24 -8.47
C LEU A 52 -2.64 17.23 -8.89
N ASP A 53 -3.50 16.83 -9.80
CA ASP A 53 -4.67 17.61 -10.19
C ASP A 53 -5.78 17.43 -9.12
N ALA A 54 -5.98 18.45 -8.30
CA ALA A 54 -6.89 18.41 -7.15
C ALA A 54 -8.35 18.11 -7.53
N ASP A 55 -8.74 18.39 -8.77
CA ASP A 55 -10.10 18.13 -9.28
C ASP A 55 -10.23 16.73 -9.91
N SER A 56 -9.15 15.99 -10.03
CA SER A 56 -9.17 14.66 -10.64
C SER A 56 -9.63 13.60 -9.63
N PRO A 57 -10.64 12.80 -9.96
CA PRO A 57 -11.07 11.73 -9.06
C PRO A 57 -9.96 10.69 -8.92
N LEU A 58 -9.74 10.21 -7.69
CA LEU A 58 -8.83 9.10 -7.46
C LEU A 58 -9.22 7.90 -8.35
N PRO A 59 -8.24 7.17 -8.90
CA PRO A 59 -8.52 6.01 -9.74
C PRO A 59 -9.47 5.03 -9.05
N ALA A 60 -10.36 4.42 -9.83
CA ALA A 60 -11.27 3.41 -9.31
C ALA A 60 -10.48 2.23 -8.73
N VAL A 61 -10.91 1.75 -7.56
CA VAL A 61 -10.30 0.59 -6.92
C VAL A 61 -10.47 -0.63 -7.81
N GLN A 62 -9.40 -1.15 -8.37
CA GLN A 62 -9.41 -2.45 -9.01
C GLN A 62 -9.37 -3.53 -7.93
N ARG A 63 -10.52 -4.14 -7.66
CA ARG A 63 -10.61 -5.28 -6.74
C ARG A 63 -10.22 -6.53 -7.50
N GLY A 64 -8.97 -6.97 -7.32
CA GLY A 64 -8.54 -8.27 -7.80
C GLY A 64 -9.09 -9.39 -6.90
N ARG A 65 -9.34 -10.56 -7.50
CA ARG A 65 -9.70 -11.77 -6.73
C ARG A 65 -8.44 -12.43 -6.18
N LEU A 66 -8.56 -13.07 -5.03
CA LEU A 66 -7.52 -13.95 -4.52
C LEU A 66 -7.17 -15.02 -5.54
N SER A 67 -5.90 -15.38 -5.61
CA SER A 67 -5.42 -16.49 -6.42
C SER A 67 -6.05 -17.82 -5.91
N ARG A 68 -6.08 -18.84 -6.76
CA ARG A 68 -6.53 -20.18 -6.33
C ARG A 68 -5.70 -20.71 -5.17
N ARG A 69 -4.39 -20.42 -5.19
CA ARG A 69 -3.45 -20.87 -4.16
C ARG A 69 -3.71 -20.15 -2.82
N ALA A 70 -3.94 -18.83 -2.84
CA ALA A 70 -4.31 -18.08 -1.64
C ALA A 70 -5.61 -18.60 -1.01
N LYS A 71 -6.59 -19.00 -1.84
CA LYS A 71 -7.85 -19.63 -1.37
C LYS A 71 -7.65 -21.00 -0.74
N SER A 72 -6.67 -21.78 -1.24
CA SER A 72 -6.37 -23.12 -0.69
C SER A 72 -5.60 -23.07 0.62
N PHE A 73 -4.90 -21.98 0.89
CA PHE A 73 -4.14 -21.75 2.12
C PHE A 73 -4.50 -20.38 2.68
N PRO A 74 -5.72 -20.21 3.21
CA PRO A 74 -6.16 -18.93 3.74
C PRO A 74 -5.24 -18.50 4.89
N MET A 75 -4.80 -17.25 4.83
CA MET A 75 -4.12 -16.61 5.93
C MET A 75 -5.14 -15.79 6.70
N GLU A 76 -5.12 -15.91 8.02
CA GLU A 76 -5.93 -15.05 8.86
C GLU A 76 -5.38 -13.62 8.80
N PRO A 77 -6.19 -12.65 8.35
CA PRO A 77 -5.74 -11.26 8.26
C PRO A 77 -5.49 -10.70 9.66
N HIS A 78 -4.39 -10.00 9.82
CA HIS A 78 -4.01 -9.42 11.10
C HIS A 78 -3.53 -7.98 10.95
N ILE A 79 -3.95 -7.12 11.88
CA ILE A 79 -3.51 -5.73 11.98
C ILE A 79 -3.01 -5.50 13.41
N GLN A 80 -1.84 -4.90 13.50
CA GLN A 80 -1.27 -4.43 14.74
C GLN A 80 -0.95 -2.95 14.64
N LEU A 81 -1.34 -2.17 15.64
CA LEU A 81 -1.12 -0.73 15.69
C LEU A 81 -0.51 -0.35 17.03
N ASP A 82 0.77 -0.04 17.03
CA ASP A 82 1.57 0.27 18.21
C ASP A 82 2.00 1.74 18.22
N ALA A 83 1.88 2.40 19.36
CA ALA A 83 2.41 3.74 19.54
C ALA A 83 3.95 3.69 19.60
N GLU A 84 4.60 4.62 18.91
CA GLU A 84 6.04 4.81 19.03
C GLU A 84 6.33 5.85 20.11
N GLU A 85 7.01 5.44 21.18
CA GLU A 85 7.16 6.24 22.42
C GLU A 85 7.80 7.63 22.23
N LYS A 86 8.54 7.86 21.15
CA LYS A 86 9.36 9.07 21.01
C LYS A 86 8.80 10.20 20.14
N ASN A 87 7.78 9.96 19.30
CA ASN A 87 7.47 10.91 18.22
C ASN A 87 5.99 11.08 17.85
N ALA A 88 5.02 10.83 18.68
CA ALA A 88 3.58 10.87 18.31
C ALA A 88 3.25 10.08 17.02
N ARG A 89 4.11 9.14 16.64
CA ARG A 89 3.99 8.25 15.49
C ARG A 89 3.47 6.90 15.93
N TRP A 90 2.92 6.18 14.97
CA TRP A 90 2.38 4.85 15.18
C TRP A 90 2.96 3.89 14.14
N ARG A 91 3.26 2.69 14.59
CA ARG A 91 3.64 1.59 13.69
C ARG A 91 2.39 0.77 13.40
N LEU A 92 2.02 0.74 12.13
CA LEU A 92 0.96 -0.12 11.62
C LEU A 92 1.61 -1.31 10.91
N THR A 93 1.31 -2.52 11.36
CA THR A 93 1.75 -3.76 10.72
C THR A 93 0.51 -4.50 10.20
N ILE A 94 0.57 -4.92 8.94
CA ILE A 94 -0.53 -5.60 8.25
C ILE A 94 -0.01 -6.94 7.71
N HIS A 95 -0.70 -8.02 8.07
CA HIS A 95 -0.52 -9.33 7.48
C HIS A 95 -1.80 -9.73 6.74
N ALA A 96 -1.70 -10.04 5.46
CA ALA A 96 -2.85 -10.37 4.64
C ALA A 96 -2.46 -11.30 3.47
N SER A 97 -3.46 -11.87 2.81
CA SER A 97 -3.25 -12.53 1.52
C SER A 97 -3.07 -11.50 0.41
N ASP A 98 -2.06 -11.70 -0.44
CA ASP A 98 -1.81 -10.81 -1.58
C ASP A 98 -2.95 -10.87 -2.59
N ARG A 99 -3.32 -9.70 -3.10
CA ARG A 99 -4.28 -9.54 -4.18
C ARG A 99 -4.08 -8.22 -4.93
N PRO A 100 -4.42 -8.18 -6.22
CA PRO A 100 -4.33 -6.95 -6.98
C PRO A 100 -5.11 -5.80 -6.33
N GLY A 101 -4.45 -4.66 -6.15
CA GLY A 101 -5.03 -3.44 -5.59
C GLY A 101 -5.08 -3.38 -4.06
N LEU A 102 -4.55 -4.36 -3.32
CA LEU A 102 -4.54 -4.35 -1.86
C LEU A 102 -3.81 -3.13 -1.31
N LEU A 103 -2.57 -2.90 -1.72
CA LEU A 103 -1.76 -1.77 -1.26
C LEU A 103 -2.43 -0.43 -1.57
N TYR A 104 -3.05 -0.29 -2.75
CA TYR A 104 -3.80 0.91 -3.11
C TYR A 104 -4.99 1.15 -2.16
N GLN A 105 -5.73 0.08 -1.82
CA GLN A 105 -6.87 0.20 -0.90
C GLN A 105 -6.42 0.58 0.52
N ILE A 106 -5.31 0.00 1.00
CA ILE A 106 -4.71 0.37 2.29
C ILE A 106 -4.33 1.87 2.28
N ALA A 107 -3.56 2.31 1.28
CA ALA A 107 -3.15 3.71 1.16
C ALA A 107 -4.34 4.67 1.08
N ARG A 108 -5.37 4.31 0.32
CA ARG A 108 -6.60 5.09 0.22
C ARG A 108 -7.33 5.20 1.56
N THR A 109 -7.42 4.11 2.31
CA THR A 109 -8.05 4.13 3.64
C THR A 109 -7.26 5.03 4.59
N LEU A 110 -5.95 4.94 4.61
CA LEU A 110 -5.10 5.84 5.40
C LEU A 110 -5.34 7.32 5.05
N THR A 111 -5.37 7.64 3.77
CA THR A 111 -5.65 9.01 3.28
C THR A 111 -7.04 9.51 3.69
N GLN A 112 -8.07 8.66 3.62
CA GLN A 112 -9.44 9.00 4.02
C GLN A 112 -9.56 9.34 5.51
N HIS A 113 -8.70 8.75 6.34
CA HIS A 113 -8.59 9.06 7.77
C HIS A 113 -7.62 10.21 8.10
N GLY A 114 -7.08 10.90 7.09
CA GLY A 114 -6.11 11.98 7.28
C GLY A 114 -4.79 11.50 7.85
N ILE A 115 -4.41 10.27 7.55
CA ILE A 115 -3.15 9.66 8.01
C ILE A 115 -2.06 9.88 6.97
N SER A 116 -0.93 10.39 7.43
CA SER A 116 0.29 10.54 6.63
C SER A 116 1.24 9.37 6.87
N VAL A 117 1.81 8.84 5.78
CA VAL A 117 2.81 7.78 5.83
C VAL A 117 4.20 8.41 5.76
N GLN A 118 5.00 8.21 6.80
CA GLN A 118 6.37 8.72 6.89
C GLN A 118 7.38 7.72 6.36
N LEU A 119 7.12 6.44 6.58
CA LEU A 119 7.92 5.34 6.11
C LEU A 119 7.02 4.14 5.86
N ALA A 120 7.26 3.43 4.78
CA ALA A 120 6.65 2.13 4.57
C ALA A 120 7.69 1.11 4.10
N LYS A 121 7.54 -0.11 4.59
CA LYS A 121 8.22 -1.30 4.09
C LYS A 121 7.15 -2.28 3.67
N ILE A 122 7.10 -2.56 2.38
CA ILE A 122 6.18 -3.50 1.77
C ILE A 122 6.95 -4.76 1.43
N SER A 123 6.42 -5.92 1.79
CA SER A 123 7.07 -7.21 1.52
C SER A 123 6.04 -8.24 1.09
N THR A 124 6.14 -8.70 -0.15
CA THR A 124 5.28 -9.74 -0.69
C THR A 124 6.07 -11.03 -0.87
N MET A 125 5.67 -12.08 -0.16
CA MET A 125 6.28 -13.42 -0.25
C MET A 125 5.25 -14.43 -0.75
N GLY A 126 5.26 -14.67 -2.05
CA GLY A 126 4.27 -15.53 -2.71
C GLY A 126 2.86 -14.95 -2.62
N GLU A 127 1.99 -15.58 -1.84
CA GLU A 127 0.59 -15.17 -1.65
C GLU A 127 0.37 -14.39 -0.34
N ARG A 128 1.44 -14.00 0.34
CA ARG A 128 1.39 -13.32 1.63
C ARG A 128 2.04 -11.95 1.55
N VAL A 129 1.42 -10.99 2.19
CA VAL A 129 2.00 -9.68 2.40
C VAL A 129 2.26 -9.45 3.89
N GLU A 130 3.39 -8.83 4.16
CA GLU A 130 3.77 -8.32 5.47
C GLU A 130 4.23 -6.88 5.29
N ASP A 131 3.32 -5.96 5.54
CA ASP A 131 3.53 -4.54 5.31
C ASP A 131 3.65 -3.81 6.64
N THR A 132 4.67 -2.98 6.76
CA THR A 132 4.89 -2.14 7.94
C THR A 132 4.92 -0.68 7.52
N PHE A 133 4.11 0.14 8.19
CA PHE A 133 4.03 1.58 7.96
C PHE A 133 4.35 2.32 9.25
N LEU A 134 5.12 3.38 9.15
CA LEU A 134 5.25 4.39 10.19
C LEU A 134 4.33 5.55 9.79
N ILE A 135 3.32 5.79 10.61
CA ILE A 135 2.22 6.69 10.31
C ILE A 135 2.04 7.76 11.36
N GLU A 136 1.51 8.90 10.95
CA GLU A 136 1.13 10.00 11.84
C GLU A 136 -0.19 10.64 11.38
N GLY A 137 -0.90 11.24 12.32
CA GLY A 137 -2.17 11.94 12.06
C GLY A 137 -2.96 12.17 13.33
N GLU A 138 -3.82 13.18 13.32
CA GLU A 138 -4.64 13.53 14.49
C GLU A 138 -5.61 12.41 14.89
N ALA A 139 -6.11 11.64 13.92
CA ALA A 139 -7.01 10.53 14.17
C ALA A 139 -6.41 9.47 15.10
N LEU A 140 -5.09 9.28 15.06
CA LEU A 140 -4.38 8.31 15.90
C LEU A 140 -4.33 8.72 17.39
N GLN A 141 -4.49 9.99 17.69
CA GLN A 141 -4.52 10.53 19.05
C GLN A 141 -5.88 10.33 19.74
N ARG A 142 -6.93 10.03 18.96
CA ARG A 142 -8.30 9.84 19.44
C ARG A 142 -8.66 8.36 19.39
N PRO A 143 -8.90 7.69 20.54
CA PRO A 143 -9.16 6.25 20.56
C PRO A 143 -10.26 5.81 19.61
N GLN A 144 -11.40 6.51 19.58
CA GLN A 144 -12.54 6.17 18.73
C GLN A 144 -12.21 6.22 17.22
N LEU A 145 -11.46 7.24 16.76
CA LEU A 145 -11.05 7.35 15.35
C LEU A 145 -10.00 6.32 15.00
N ARG A 146 -9.13 5.97 15.93
CA ARG A 146 -8.15 4.91 15.77
C ARG A 146 -8.81 3.54 15.64
N ASP A 147 -9.82 3.26 16.48
CA ASP A 147 -10.60 2.02 16.39
C ASP A 147 -11.35 1.93 15.05
N GLN A 148 -11.92 3.05 14.57
CA GLN A 148 -12.56 3.11 13.27
C GLN A 148 -11.56 2.85 12.14
N LEU A 149 -10.38 3.45 12.17
CA LEU A 149 -9.31 3.20 11.21
C LEU A 149 -8.95 1.71 11.15
N GLN A 150 -8.77 1.07 12.31
CA GLN A 150 -8.47 -0.36 12.37
C GLN A 150 -9.59 -1.22 11.79
N GLN A 151 -10.84 -0.89 12.05
CA GLN A 151 -12.00 -1.61 11.49
C GLN A 151 -12.06 -1.46 9.96
N ASP A 152 -11.87 -0.25 9.43
CA ASP A 152 -11.89 0.01 8.00
C ASP A 152 -10.72 -0.68 7.27
N LEU A 153 -9.53 -0.64 7.86
CA LEU A 153 -8.38 -1.38 7.34
C LEU A 153 -8.62 -2.90 7.37
N PHE A 154 -9.20 -3.41 8.47
CA PHE A 154 -9.52 -4.82 8.59
C PHE A 154 -10.54 -5.25 7.53
N ALA A 155 -11.58 -4.44 7.28
CA ALA A 155 -12.55 -4.69 6.22
C ALA A 155 -11.89 -4.75 4.84
N VAL A 156 -10.89 -3.89 4.61
CA VAL A 156 -10.09 -3.92 3.36
C VAL A 156 -9.33 -5.22 3.24
N ILE A 157 -8.56 -5.64 4.24
CA ILE A 157 -7.68 -6.82 4.12
C ILE A 157 -8.43 -8.16 4.20
N ALA A 158 -9.59 -8.18 4.86
CA ALA A 158 -10.44 -9.37 4.98
C ALA A 158 -11.36 -9.58 3.77
N SER A 159 -11.57 -8.55 2.93
CA SER A 159 -12.41 -8.69 1.74
C SER A 159 -11.73 -9.54 0.68
N ALA A 160 -12.23 -10.77 0.48
CA ALA A 160 -11.74 -11.75 -0.50
C ALA A 160 -12.36 -11.56 -1.90
#